data_3893d3c0e2df840f848a6a01eb0ec1bd
#
_entry.id   3893d3c0e2df840f848a6a01eb0ec1bd
#
_cell.length_a   1.000
_cell.length_b   1.000
_cell.length_c   1.000
_cell.angle_alpha   90.00
_cell.angle_beta   90.00
_cell.angle_gamma   90.00
#
_symmetry.space_group_name_H-M   'P 1'
#
loop_
_entity.id
_entity.type
_entity.pdbx_description
1 polymer ?
#
loop_
_entity_poly.entity_id
_entity_poly.type
_entity_poly.pdbx_seq_one_letter_code
_entity_poly.pdbx_strand_id
1 'polypeptide(L)'
;DVDDRIDFEFLHTMLQKIHREETQLHTAKRYIKYLRRAFDEKTDAGITFLGHSILGDWDIEQLAGAKVRNLGVPITAKLYLELILKPRLIKHFTSERVILMFGTNEITQEGWSPKAVCEELQAIIDEVKRQNPSAHIYTLGLTPTAMRVDRNNKDVLELNTYLSTHLHGTTWIELYKDFTDKYGKLDLRYSNDGVHLNGEGYKLLEKLVTERL
;
A
#
# COMPACT_ATOMS: atom_id res chain seq x y z
N ASP A 1 -28.48 -43.67 4.23
CA ASP A 1 -27.96 -43.57 2.96
C ASP A 1 -26.56 -43.01 3.01
N VAL A 2 -25.58 -43.92 2.85
CA VAL A 2 -24.16 -43.64 2.93
C VAL A 2 -23.69 -42.87 1.71
N ASP A 3 -24.39 -43.01 0.58
CA ASP A 3 -24.03 -42.39 -0.68
C ASP A 3 -24.24 -40.86 -0.68
N ASP A 4 -25.31 -40.38 -0.06
CA ASP A 4 -25.61 -38.94 0.01
C ASP A 4 -24.56 -38.15 0.83
N ARG A 5 -23.93 -38.77 1.82
CA ARG A 5 -22.88 -38.13 2.62
C ARG A 5 -21.55 -38.03 1.87
N ILE A 6 -21.20 -39.07 1.12
CA ILE A 6 -19.96 -39.11 0.33
C ILE A 6 -20.05 -38.06 -0.77
N ASP A 7 -21.20 -37.94 -1.43
CA ASP A 7 -21.45 -36.93 -2.46
C ASP A 7 -21.38 -35.52 -1.90
N PHE A 8 -21.89 -35.27 -0.68
CA PHE A 8 -21.85 -33.98 -0.05
C PHE A 8 -20.43 -33.56 0.36
N GLU A 9 -19.66 -34.47 0.96
CA GLU A 9 -18.25 -34.21 1.32
C GLU A 9 -17.37 -34.02 0.09
N PHE A 10 -17.61 -34.80 -0.96
CA PHE A 10 -16.93 -34.65 -2.24
C PHE A 10 -17.25 -33.31 -2.90
N LEU A 11 -18.51 -32.91 -2.97
CA LEU A 11 -18.94 -31.61 -3.49
C LEU A 11 -18.35 -30.45 -2.67
N HIS A 12 -18.39 -30.57 -1.35
CA HIS A 12 -17.81 -29.55 -0.47
C HIS A 12 -16.30 -29.38 -0.70
N THR A 13 -15.58 -30.49 -0.80
CA THR A 13 -14.13 -30.48 -1.08
C THR A 13 -13.83 -29.91 -2.47
N MET A 14 -14.61 -30.27 -3.49
CA MET A 14 -14.49 -29.69 -4.83
C MET A 14 -14.75 -28.19 -4.84
N LEU A 15 -15.82 -27.72 -4.19
CA LEU A 15 -16.16 -26.31 -4.11
C LEU A 15 -15.06 -25.49 -3.40
N GLN A 16 -14.48 -26.04 -2.32
CA GLN A 16 -13.36 -25.42 -1.65
C GLN A 16 -12.13 -25.34 -2.55
N LYS A 17 -11.84 -26.37 -3.33
CA LYS A 17 -10.72 -26.39 -4.27
C LYS A 17 -10.92 -25.38 -5.41
N ILE A 18 -12.11 -25.35 -6.01
CA ILE A 18 -12.47 -24.39 -7.06
C ILE A 18 -12.34 -22.97 -6.54
N HIS A 19 -12.92 -22.66 -5.37
CA HIS A 19 -12.82 -21.35 -4.75
C HIS A 19 -11.38 -20.94 -4.47
N ARG A 20 -10.54 -21.87 -4.02
CA ARG A 20 -9.11 -21.65 -3.80
C ARG A 20 -8.37 -21.32 -5.11
N GLU A 21 -8.64 -22.08 -6.16
CA GLU A 21 -8.03 -21.86 -7.49
C GLU A 21 -8.48 -20.54 -8.12
N GLU A 22 -9.78 -20.19 -8.02
CA GLU A 22 -10.29 -18.90 -8.48
C GLU A 22 -9.69 -17.72 -7.70
N THR A 23 -9.57 -17.84 -6.38
CA THR A 23 -8.93 -16.84 -5.53
C THR A 23 -7.46 -16.66 -5.90
N GLN A 24 -6.73 -17.75 -6.13
CA GLN A 24 -5.33 -17.71 -6.57
C GLN A 24 -5.20 -17.05 -7.94
N LEU A 25 -6.06 -17.39 -8.90
CA LEU A 25 -6.06 -16.79 -10.23
C LEU A 25 -6.39 -15.30 -10.18
N HIS A 26 -7.39 -14.89 -9.40
CA HIS A 26 -7.74 -13.49 -9.22
C HIS A 26 -6.60 -12.70 -8.59
N THR A 27 -5.98 -13.25 -7.58
CA THR A 27 -4.80 -12.66 -6.93
C THR A 27 -3.65 -12.53 -7.92
N ALA A 28 -3.34 -13.56 -8.68
CA ALA A 28 -2.27 -13.52 -9.68
C ALA A 28 -2.55 -12.44 -10.76
N LYS A 29 -3.78 -12.35 -11.29
CA LYS A 29 -4.16 -11.31 -12.25
C LYS A 29 -4.00 -9.90 -11.67
N ARG A 30 -4.38 -9.70 -10.41
CA ARG A 30 -4.20 -8.43 -9.72
C ARG A 30 -2.71 -8.06 -9.63
N TYR A 31 -1.85 -8.98 -9.18
CA TYR A 31 -0.40 -8.75 -9.10
C TYR A 31 0.23 -8.48 -10.46
N ILE A 32 -0.17 -9.18 -11.52
CA ILE A 32 0.33 -8.93 -12.88
C ILE A 32 0.06 -7.48 -13.32
N LYS A 33 -1.11 -6.92 -12.99
CA LYS A 33 -1.44 -5.51 -13.30
C LYS A 33 -0.40 -4.55 -12.68
N TYR A 34 -0.08 -4.73 -11.40
CA TYR A 34 0.87 -3.86 -10.68
C TYR A 34 2.30 -4.05 -11.18
N LEU A 35 2.73 -5.29 -11.37
CA LEU A 35 4.08 -5.60 -11.86
C LEU A 35 4.31 -5.08 -13.28
N ARG A 36 3.33 -5.16 -14.16
CA ARG A 36 3.45 -4.57 -15.51
C ARG A 36 3.73 -3.09 -15.46
N ARG A 37 3.10 -2.33 -14.57
CA ARG A 37 3.40 -0.90 -14.39
C ARG A 37 4.81 -0.68 -13.86
N ALA A 38 5.27 -1.51 -12.94
CA ALA A 38 6.62 -1.40 -12.37
C ALA A 38 7.71 -1.65 -13.41
N PHE A 39 7.43 -2.49 -14.41
CA PHE A 39 8.37 -2.84 -15.49
C PHE A 39 8.21 -2.00 -16.76
N ASP A 40 7.24 -1.09 -16.82
CA ASP A 40 7.11 -0.17 -17.96
C ASP A 40 8.22 0.88 -17.93
N GLU A 41 9.17 0.73 -18.85
CA GLU A 41 10.38 1.58 -18.94
C GLU A 41 10.09 3.01 -19.42
N LYS A 42 8.84 3.33 -19.79
CA LYS A 42 8.51 4.51 -20.59
C LYS A 42 8.36 5.82 -19.82
N THR A 43 8.52 5.86 -18.51
CA THR A 43 8.08 7.04 -17.80
C THR A 43 9.15 7.67 -16.93
N ASP A 44 9.81 8.64 -17.50
CA ASP A 44 10.32 9.77 -16.75
C ASP A 44 9.13 10.52 -16.17
N ALA A 45 8.96 10.49 -14.86
CA ALA A 45 7.84 11.12 -14.16
C ALA A 45 8.39 12.04 -13.07
N GLY A 46 7.76 13.20 -12.88
CA GLY A 46 8.12 14.12 -11.81
C GLY A 46 7.85 13.55 -10.41
N ILE A 47 6.87 12.62 -10.31
CA ILE A 47 6.47 11.97 -9.05
C ILE A 47 6.43 10.45 -9.25
N THR A 48 7.02 9.70 -8.31
CA THR A 48 6.89 8.23 -8.26
C THR A 48 6.21 7.81 -6.97
N PHE A 49 5.22 6.90 -7.09
CA PHE A 49 4.59 6.25 -5.95
C PHE A 49 5.26 4.90 -5.67
N LEU A 50 5.66 4.67 -4.42
CA LEU A 50 6.13 3.38 -3.91
C LEU A 50 5.28 3.02 -2.69
N GLY A 51 4.54 1.91 -2.74
CA GLY A 51 3.66 1.59 -1.64
C GLY A 51 2.83 0.34 -1.84
N HIS A 52 1.94 0.11 -0.91
CA HIS A 52 0.99 -1.00 -0.96
C HIS A 52 -0.25 -0.66 -1.85
N SER A 53 -1.34 -1.44 -1.70
CA SER A 53 -2.53 -1.34 -2.56
C SER A 53 -3.17 0.05 -2.60
N ILE A 54 -3.17 0.82 -1.51
CA ILE A 54 -3.78 2.17 -1.52
C ILE A 54 -3.10 3.07 -2.55
N LEU A 55 -1.76 3.11 -2.60
CA LEU A 55 -1.07 3.82 -3.69
C LEU A 55 -1.19 3.08 -5.02
N GLY A 56 -1.09 1.75 -5.02
CA GLY A 56 -1.19 0.94 -6.23
C GLY A 56 -2.53 1.09 -6.97
N ASP A 57 -3.61 1.28 -6.24
CA ASP A 57 -4.96 1.47 -6.79
C ASP A 57 -5.31 2.94 -7.07
N TRP A 58 -4.46 3.89 -6.68
CA TRP A 58 -4.65 5.30 -7.00
C TRP A 58 -4.35 5.55 -8.48
N ASP A 59 -5.42 5.55 -9.27
CA ASP A 59 -5.37 5.70 -10.73
C ASP A 59 -5.36 7.19 -11.10
N ILE A 60 -4.17 7.78 -11.07
CA ILE A 60 -3.95 9.20 -11.35
C ILE A 60 -2.74 9.37 -12.29
N GLU A 61 -2.89 10.19 -13.31
CA GLU A 61 -1.82 10.47 -14.28
C GLU A 61 -0.93 11.65 -13.87
N GLN A 62 -1.50 12.62 -13.14
CA GLN A 62 -0.82 13.83 -12.70
C GLN A 62 -1.19 14.17 -11.26
N LEU A 63 -0.23 14.66 -10.49
CA LEU A 63 -0.41 15.16 -9.14
C LEU A 63 0.40 16.45 -8.97
N ALA A 64 -0.21 17.50 -8.43
CA ALA A 64 0.43 18.81 -8.27
C ALA A 64 1.14 19.31 -9.56
N GLY A 65 0.52 19.09 -10.73
CA GLY A 65 1.04 19.49 -12.04
C GLY A 65 2.18 18.62 -12.59
N ALA A 66 2.61 17.58 -11.87
CA ALA A 66 3.66 16.67 -12.31
C ALA A 66 3.09 15.31 -12.71
N LYS A 67 3.68 14.70 -13.75
CA LYS A 67 3.33 13.35 -14.20
C LYS A 67 3.67 12.32 -13.12
N VAL A 68 2.77 11.35 -12.91
CA VAL A 68 2.90 10.29 -11.90
C VAL A 68 3.33 8.97 -12.55
N ARG A 69 4.32 8.32 -11.94
CA ARG A 69 4.67 6.91 -12.15
C ARG A 69 4.24 6.11 -10.94
N ASN A 70 3.20 5.30 -11.08
CA ASN A 70 2.67 4.51 -9.98
C ASN A 70 3.31 3.11 -9.97
N LEU A 71 4.17 2.87 -8.99
CA LEU A 71 4.85 1.60 -8.74
C LEU A 71 4.33 0.89 -7.48
N GLY A 72 3.15 1.27 -6.97
CA GLY A 72 2.52 0.61 -5.83
C GLY A 72 2.17 -0.85 -6.13
N VAL A 73 2.49 -1.74 -5.20
CA VAL A 73 2.21 -3.19 -5.25
C VAL A 73 1.66 -3.65 -3.90
N PRO A 74 0.57 -4.45 -3.85
CA PRO A 74 -0.08 -4.83 -2.59
C PRO A 74 0.73 -5.87 -1.78
N ILE A 75 1.95 -5.54 -1.41
CA ILE A 75 2.87 -6.34 -0.59
C ILE A 75 3.39 -5.53 0.60
N THR A 76 4.14 -6.16 1.50
CA THR A 76 4.81 -5.50 2.62
C THR A 76 6.04 -4.73 2.17
N ALA A 77 6.50 -3.77 2.98
CA ALA A 77 7.71 -3.00 2.75
C ALA A 77 8.94 -3.89 2.56
N LYS A 78 9.09 -4.91 3.40
CA LYS A 78 10.17 -5.88 3.31
C LYS A 78 10.20 -6.58 1.95
N LEU A 79 9.06 -7.13 1.51
CA LEU A 79 8.97 -7.81 0.22
C LEU A 79 9.18 -6.84 -0.94
N TYR A 80 8.69 -5.60 -0.82
CA TYR A 80 8.90 -4.57 -1.82
C TYR A 80 10.40 -4.24 -2.00
N LEU A 81 11.10 -4.06 -0.89
CA LEU A 81 12.53 -3.83 -0.88
C LEU A 81 13.32 -4.98 -1.52
N GLU A 82 13.01 -6.22 -1.11
CA GLU A 82 13.77 -7.40 -1.52
C GLU A 82 13.49 -7.84 -2.96
N LEU A 83 12.24 -7.74 -3.42
CA LEU A 83 11.82 -8.29 -4.72
C LEU A 83 11.77 -7.24 -5.83
N ILE A 84 11.61 -5.97 -5.49
CA ILE A 84 11.38 -4.90 -6.48
C ILE A 84 12.52 -3.89 -6.49
N LEU A 85 12.83 -3.32 -5.35
CA LEU A 85 13.73 -2.19 -5.28
C LEU A 85 15.22 -2.59 -5.32
N LYS A 86 15.67 -3.55 -4.48
CA LYS A 86 17.06 -4.04 -4.44
C LYS A 86 17.53 -4.70 -5.73
N PRO A 87 16.73 -5.57 -6.38
CA PRO A 87 17.13 -6.15 -7.68
C PRO A 87 17.23 -5.13 -8.81
N ARG A 88 16.92 -3.86 -8.56
CA ARG A 88 16.84 -2.79 -9.55
C ARG A 88 15.95 -3.15 -10.73
N LEU A 89 14.83 -3.77 -10.42
CA LEU A 89 13.78 -4.03 -11.41
C LEU A 89 13.16 -2.71 -11.88
N ILE A 90 13.23 -1.66 -11.05
CA ILE A 90 12.88 -0.30 -11.42
C ILE A 90 14.14 0.36 -12.01
N LYS A 91 14.19 0.43 -13.32
CA LYS A 91 15.23 1.16 -14.03
C LYS A 91 14.86 2.65 -14.13
N HIS A 92 15.89 3.50 -14.21
CA HIS A 92 15.73 4.95 -14.43
C HIS A 92 14.83 5.64 -13.36
N PHE A 93 15.23 5.48 -12.11
CA PHE A 93 14.58 6.16 -10.99
C PHE A 93 15.07 7.61 -10.91
N THR A 94 14.44 8.51 -11.68
CA THR A 94 14.87 9.91 -11.83
C THR A 94 13.84 10.91 -11.30
N SER A 95 12.73 10.44 -10.72
CA SER A 95 11.67 11.31 -10.22
C SER A 95 12.18 12.27 -9.15
N GLU A 96 11.81 13.54 -9.29
CA GLU A 96 12.14 14.60 -8.32
C GLU A 96 11.50 14.35 -6.96
N ARG A 97 10.26 13.81 -6.97
CA ARG A 97 9.48 13.51 -5.76
C ARG A 97 9.10 12.05 -5.70
N VAL A 98 9.18 11.48 -4.51
CA VAL A 98 8.79 10.09 -4.23
C VAL A 98 7.80 10.08 -3.10
N ILE A 99 6.66 9.44 -3.30
CA ILE A 99 5.62 9.28 -2.29
C ILE A 99 5.60 7.83 -1.83
N LEU A 100 5.79 7.61 -0.53
CA LEU A 100 5.80 6.30 0.11
C LEU A 100 4.55 6.09 0.96
N MET A 101 4.01 4.86 0.96
CA MET A 101 2.98 4.43 1.91
C MET A 101 3.07 2.92 2.14
N PHE A 102 3.55 2.52 3.32
CA PHE A 102 3.58 1.14 3.81
C PHE A 102 3.18 1.10 5.28
N GLY A 103 2.83 -0.08 5.79
CA GLY A 103 2.47 -0.31 7.19
C GLY A 103 1.14 -1.03 7.36
N THR A 104 0.16 -0.80 6.50
CA THR A 104 -1.18 -1.41 6.59
C THR A 104 -1.16 -2.94 6.46
N ASN A 105 -0.22 -3.50 5.69
CA ASN A 105 -0.06 -4.94 5.53
C ASN A 105 0.83 -5.52 6.62
N GLU A 106 1.76 -4.75 7.13
CA GLU A 106 2.71 -5.13 8.18
C GLU A 106 1.99 -5.42 9.49
N ILE A 107 1.04 -4.57 9.91
CA ILE A 107 0.27 -4.77 11.15
C ILE A 107 -0.58 -6.05 11.18
N THR A 108 -0.74 -6.74 10.06
CA THR A 108 -1.43 -8.04 9.99
C THR A 108 -0.47 -9.23 10.10
N GLN A 109 0.84 -8.98 10.13
CA GLN A 109 1.83 -10.03 10.22
C GLN A 109 2.05 -10.45 11.69
N GLU A 110 2.24 -11.75 11.91
CA GLU A 110 2.58 -12.25 13.25
C GLU A 110 3.92 -11.66 13.71
N GLY A 111 3.96 -11.14 14.92
CA GLY A 111 5.17 -10.58 15.51
C GLY A 111 5.59 -9.21 14.96
N TRP A 112 4.72 -8.52 14.24
CA TRP A 112 4.99 -7.15 13.81
C TRP A 112 5.29 -6.21 14.99
N SER A 113 6.06 -5.18 14.75
CA SER A 113 6.26 -4.08 15.71
C SER A 113 6.52 -2.78 14.99
N PRO A 114 6.19 -1.61 15.60
CA PRO A 114 6.46 -0.31 15.00
C PRO A 114 7.93 -0.14 14.63
N LYS A 115 8.84 -0.64 15.46
CA LYS A 115 10.28 -0.59 15.23
C LYS A 115 10.68 -1.37 13.98
N ALA A 116 10.21 -2.61 13.83
CA ALA A 116 10.54 -3.45 12.67
C ALA A 116 10.03 -2.82 11.37
N VAL A 117 8.79 -2.30 11.36
CA VAL A 117 8.22 -1.60 10.20
C VAL A 117 9.02 -0.33 9.88
N CYS A 118 9.43 0.42 10.88
CA CYS A 118 10.26 1.61 10.69
C CYS A 118 11.62 1.28 10.05
N GLU A 119 12.29 0.22 10.51
CA GLU A 119 13.54 -0.25 9.93
C GLU A 119 13.38 -0.66 8.45
N GLU A 120 12.28 -1.34 8.12
CA GLU A 120 11.95 -1.71 6.73
C GLU A 120 11.69 -0.47 5.84
N LEU A 121 10.93 0.50 6.33
CA LEU A 121 10.67 1.74 5.59
C LEU A 121 11.93 2.58 5.45
N GLN A 122 12.75 2.68 6.51
CA GLN A 122 14.02 3.39 6.45
C GLN A 122 14.94 2.78 5.38
N ALA A 123 15.00 1.45 5.30
CA ALA A 123 15.78 0.77 4.26
C ALA A 123 15.28 1.05 2.83
N ILE A 124 13.96 1.26 2.64
CA ILE A 124 13.41 1.72 1.35
C ILE A 124 13.86 3.17 1.08
N ILE A 125 13.76 4.06 2.05
CA ILE A 125 14.17 5.46 1.92
C ILE A 125 15.64 5.54 1.55
N ASP A 126 16.49 4.79 2.25
CA ASP A 126 17.93 4.75 2.01
C ASP A 126 18.27 4.21 0.62
N GLU A 127 17.57 3.16 0.17
CA GLU A 127 17.76 2.61 -1.18
C GLU A 127 17.29 3.59 -2.27
N VAL A 128 16.18 4.30 -2.05
CA VAL A 128 15.71 5.37 -2.94
C VAL A 128 16.77 6.48 -3.04
N LYS A 129 17.28 6.94 -1.90
CA LYS A 129 18.34 7.96 -1.85
C LYS A 129 19.65 7.51 -2.47
N ARG A 130 19.99 6.22 -2.33
CA ARG A 130 21.15 5.63 -2.98
C ARG A 130 21.04 5.65 -4.51
N GLN A 131 19.83 5.39 -5.05
CA GLN A 131 19.57 5.41 -6.49
C GLN A 131 19.38 6.83 -7.04
N ASN A 132 18.74 7.70 -6.29
CA ASN A 132 18.45 9.09 -6.64
C ASN A 132 18.65 10.00 -5.41
N PRO A 133 19.88 10.48 -5.15
CA PRO A 133 20.18 11.31 -3.98
C PRO A 133 19.41 12.63 -3.92
N SER A 134 18.99 13.16 -5.06
CA SER A 134 18.24 14.43 -5.17
C SER A 134 16.74 14.29 -4.94
N ALA A 135 16.18 13.07 -4.91
CA ALA A 135 14.76 12.87 -4.72
C ALA A 135 14.25 13.43 -3.38
N HIS A 136 13.17 14.18 -3.40
CA HIS A 136 12.42 14.54 -2.20
C HIS A 136 11.44 13.43 -1.87
N ILE A 137 11.57 12.83 -0.69
CA ILE A 137 10.73 11.70 -0.25
C ILE A 137 9.66 12.21 0.70
N TYR A 138 8.43 11.79 0.47
CA TYR A 138 7.27 12.06 1.31
C TYR A 138 6.68 10.72 1.77
N THR A 139 6.55 10.52 3.07
CA THR A 139 5.91 9.33 3.63
C THR A 139 4.51 9.67 4.11
N LEU A 140 3.52 8.99 3.54
CA LEU A 140 2.13 9.13 3.95
C LEU A 140 1.84 8.32 5.20
N GLY A 141 1.22 8.93 6.20
CA GLY A 141 0.65 8.23 7.34
C GLY A 141 -0.47 7.30 6.91
N LEU A 142 -0.65 6.22 7.67
CA LEU A 142 -1.72 5.27 7.43
C LEU A 142 -3.08 5.90 7.76
N THR A 143 -4.06 5.63 6.91
CA THR A 143 -5.47 5.92 7.18
C THR A 143 -6.02 4.98 8.26
N PRO A 144 -7.07 5.36 9.01
CA PRO A 144 -7.77 4.44 9.88
C PRO A 144 -8.39 3.28 9.09
N THR A 145 -8.87 2.26 9.80
CA THR A 145 -9.63 1.15 9.22
C THR A 145 -11.03 1.07 9.82
N ALA A 146 -11.96 0.47 9.09
CA ALA A 146 -13.31 0.16 9.56
C ALA A 146 -13.68 -1.28 9.17
N MET A 147 -14.61 -1.91 9.90
CA MET A 147 -15.13 -3.24 9.58
C MET A 147 -14.06 -4.35 9.44
N ARG A 148 -12.88 -4.15 10.07
CA ARG A 148 -11.75 -5.08 9.98
C ARG A 148 -11.38 -5.60 11.36
N VAL A 149 -11.24 -6.92 11.47
CA VAL A 149 -10.79 -7.58 12.70
C VAL A 149 -9.29 -7.83 12.72
N ASP A 150 -8.67 -7.82 11.55
CA ASP A 150 -7.24 -8.06 11.33
C ASP A 150 -6.38 -6.80 11.44
N ARG A 151 -7.00 -5.63 11.57
CA ARG A 151 -6.35 -4.32 11.69
C ARG A 151 -7.12 -3.45 12.69
N ASN A 152 -6.55 -3.17 13.83
CA ASN A 152 -7.17 -2.24 14.77
C ASN A 152 -6.54 -0.85 14.69
N ASN A 153 -7.34 0.17 14.97
CA ASN A 153 -6.90 1.55 14.84
C ASN A 153 -5.92 1.99 15.92
N LYS A 154 -5.82 1.25 17.04
CA LYS A 154 -4.79 1.51 18.05
C LYS A 154 -3.41 1.20 17.48
N ASP A 155 -3.27 0.07 16.80
CA ASP A 155 -2.01 -0.34 16.15
C ASP A 155 -1.63 0.62 15.02
N VAL A 156 -2.62 1.08 14.23
CA VAL A 156 -2.41 2.09 13.18
C VAL A 156 -1.88 3.40 13.77
N LEU A 157 -2.48 3.89 14.85
CA LEU A 157 -2.05 5.12 15.53
C LEU A 157 -0.67 4.97 16.17
N GLU A 158 -0.39 3.83 16.82
CA GLU A 158 0.91 3.53 17.39
C GLU A 158 1.99 3.54 16.31
N LEU A 159 1.74 2.86 15.18
CA LEU A 159 2.66 2.84 14.05
C LEU A 159 2.87 4.22 13.44
N ASN A 160 1.81 4.98 13.16
CA ASN A 160 1.92 6.35 12.63
C ASN A 160 2.74 7.24 13.55
N THR A 161 2.48 7.18 14.87
CA THR A 161 3.23 7.95 15.87
C THR A 161 4.71 7.58 15.86
N TYR A 162 5.02 6.29 15.79
CA TYR A 162 6.40 5.82 15.75
C TYR A 162 7.11 6.25 14.47
N LEU A 163 6.49 6.02 13.30
CA LEU A 163 7.07 6.35 12.01
C LEU A 163 7.32 7.86 11.84
N SER A 164 6.35 8.70 12.24
CA SER A 164 6.47 10.16 12.12
C SER A 164 7.63 10.75 12.93
N THR A 165 8.08 10.05 13.98
CA THR A 165 9.15 10.52 14.86
C THR A 165 10.50 9.85 14.62
N HIS A 166 10.56 8.69 13.96
CA HIS A 166 11.78 7.89 13.80
C HIS A 166 12.27 7.76 12.36
N LEU A 167 11.44 8.04 11.35
CA LEU A 167 11.89 8.04 9.96
C LEU A 167 12.74 9.29 9.66
N HIS A 168 13.82 9.10 8.94
CA HIS A 168 14.74 10.16 8.53
C HIS A 168 14.81 10.27 7.00
N GLY A 169 15.17 11.45 6.49
CA GLY A 169 15.32 11.68 5.05
C GLY A 169 14.02 11.72 4.26
N THR A 170 12.90 11.88 4.95
CA THR A 170 11.55 11.98 4.38
C THR A 170 10.74 13.07 5.08
N THR A 171 9.72 13.60 4.40
CA THR A 171 8.71 14.49 4.97
C THR A 171 7.46 13.67 5.28
N TRP A 172 7.02 13.67 6.53
CA TRP A 172 5.80 12.99 6.96
C TRP A 172 4.55 13.78 6.57
N ILE A 173 3.57 13.11 5.96
CA ILE A 173 2.25 13.66 5.66
C ILE A 173 1.22 12.91 6.50
N GLU A 174 0.66 13.59 7.49
CA GLU A 174 -0.39 13.03 8.34
C GLU A 174 -1.72 12.92 7.58
N LEU A 175 -2.37 11.76 7.64
CA LEU A 175 -3.64 11.47 6.97
C LEU A 175 -4.73 10.97 7.93
N TYR A 176 -4.35 10.36 9.05
CA TYR A 176 -5.27 9.60 9.89
C TYR A 176 -6.52 10.38 10.27
N LYS A 177 -6.35 11.62 10.76
CA LYS A 177 -7.46 12.46 11.25
C LYS A 177 -8.44 12.85 10.15
N ASP A 178 -7.94 13.12 8.94
CA ASP A 178 -8.78 13.58 7.82
C ASP A 178 -9.68 12.48 7.28
N PHE A 179 -9.28 11.21 7.48
CA PHE A 179 -10.05 10.04 7.09
C PHE A 179 -10.88 9.43 8.23
N THR A 180 -10.84 10.01 9.42
CA THR A 180 -11.50 9.45 10.62
C THR A 180 -12.94 9.97 10.74
N ASP A 181 -13.87 9.06 11.01
CA ASP A 181 -15.24 9.39 11.40
C ASP A 181 -15.35 9.80 12.89
N LYS A 182 -16.53 10.15 13.33
CA LYS A 182 -16.80 10.53 14.73
C LYS A 182 -16.55 9.41 15.76
N TYR A 183 -16.35 8.18 15.32
CA TYR A 183 -16.08 7.01 16.17
C TYR A 183 -14.61 6.58 16.14
N GLY A 184 -13.73 7.34 15.49
CA GLY A 184 -12.31 7.02 15.37
C GLY A 184 -12.00 5.92 14.36
N LYS A 185 -12.90 5.68 13.40
CA LYS A 185 -12.75 4.67 12.34
C LYS A 185 -12.67 5.34 10.97
N LEU A 186 -12.23 4.58 9.97
CA LEU A 186 -12.28 5.05 8.58
C LEU A 186 -13.71 5.43 8.22
N ASP A 187 -13.90 6.68 7.81
CA ASP A 187 -15.20 7.16 7.36
C ASP A 187 -15.60 6.44 6.07
N LEU A 188 -16.73 5.74 6.10
CA LEU A 188 -17.22 4.95 4.98
C LEU A 188 -17.66 5.77 3.76
N ARG A 189 -17.68 7.10 3.87
CA ARG A 189 -17.76 7.97 2.68
C ARG A 189 -16.52 7.82 1.78
N TYR A 190 -15.39 7.43 2.35
CA TYR A 190 -14.09 7.33 1.68
C TYR A 190 -13.66 5.91 1.36
N SER A 191 -14.43 4.89 1.79
CA SER A 191 -14.09 3.49 1.58
C SER A 191 -15.32 2.61 1.44
N ASN A 192 -15.23 1.57 0.60
CA ASN A 192 -16.29 0.59 0.44
C ASN A 192 -16.06 -0.69 1.26
N ASP A 193 -14.80 -0.99 1.62
CA ASP A 193 -14.40 -2.23 2.31
C ASP A 193 -13.73 -2.00 3.68
N GLY A 194 -13.65 -0.73 4.08
CA GLY A 194 -13.07 -0.33 5.35
C GLY A 194 -11.54 -0.28 5.39
N VAL A 195 -10.86 -0.40 4.23
CA VAL A 195 -9.40 -0.28 4.09
C VAL A 195 -9.02 0.53 2.86
N HIS A 196 -9.48 0.09 1.67
CA HIS A 196 -9.14 0.74 0.41
C HIS A 196 -10.01 1.96 0.18
N LEU A 197 -9.43 2.99 -0.41
CA LEU A 197 -10.14 4.23 -0.71
C LEU A 197 -11.03 4.06 -1.95
N ASN A 198 -12.21 4.65 -1.90
CA ASN A 198 -13.08 4.83 -3.05
C ASN A 198 -12.75 6.16 -3.77
N GLY A 199 -13.52 6.53 -4.80
CA GLY A 199 -13.28 7.76 -5.57
C GLY A 199 -13.26 9.03 -4.72
N GLU A 200 -14.14 9.15 -3.71
CA GLU A 200 -14.15 10.31 -2.80
C GLU A 200 -12.93 10.30 -1.85
N GLY A 201 -12.53 9.11 -1.40
CA GLY A 201 -11.31 8.95 -0.60
C GLY A 201 -10.05 9.36 -1.37
N TYR A 202 -9.95 8.99 -2.65
CA TYR A 202 -8.81 9.42 -3.48
C TYR A 202 -8.82 10.92 -3.80
N LYS A 203 -9.99 11.56 -3.97
CA LYS A 203 -10.06 13.02 -4.10
C LYS A 203 -9.56 13.74 -2.84
N LEU A 204 -9.92 13.22 -1.66
CA LEU A 204 -9.41 13.76 -0.41
C LEU A 204 -7.91 13.56 -0.28
N LEU A 205 -7.40 12.36 -0.60
CA LEU A 205 -5.98 12.05 -0.58
C LEU A 205 -5.19 12.98 -1.52
N GLU A 206 -5.67 13.18 -2.75
CA GLU A 206 -5.09 14.08 -3.74
C GLU A 206 -4.96 15.50 -3.20
N LYS A 207 -6.04 16.03 -2.60
CA LYS A 207 -6.04 17.36 -2.00
C LYS A 207 -4.97 17.46 -0.89
N LEU A 208 -4.99 16.53 0.08
CA LEU A 208 -4.08 16.56 1.23
C LEU A 208 -2.61 16.44 0.83
N VAL A 209 -2.32 15.59 -0.14
CA VAL A 209 -0.97 15.41 -0.64
C VAL A 209 -0.52 16.61 -1.45
N THR A 210 -1.36 17.14 -2.35
CA THR A 210 -1.03 18.32 -3.17
C THR A 210 -0.70 19.55 -2.31
N GLU A 211 -1.39 19.74 -1.18
CA GLU A 211 -1.15 20.84 -0.25
C GLU A 211 0.23 20.78 0.48
N ARG A 212 0.90 19.61 0.41
CA ARG A 212 2.16 19.35 1.13
C ARG A 212 3.37 19.11 0.21
N LEU A 213 3.15 18.99 -1.12
CA LEU A 213 4.19 18.87 -2.15
C LEU A 213 4.72 20.22 -2.61
#